data_188302e35b154abbc12015dfa658909f
#
_entry.id   188302e35b154abbc12015dfa658909f
#
_cell.length_a   1.000
_cell.length_b   1.000
_cell.length_c   1.000
_cell.angle_alpha   90.00
_cell.angle_beta   90.00
_cell.angle_gamma   90.00
#
_symmetry.space_group_name_H-M   'P 1'
#
loop_
_entity.id
_entity.type
_entity.pdbx_description
1 polymer ?
#
loop_
_entity_poly.entity_id
_entity_poly.type
_entity_poly.pdbx_seq_one_letter_code
_entity_poly.pdbx_strand_id
1 'polypeptide(L)'
;MPAPKPLDAEEERKAYGTLIVLENAFQLRQEIPLYEGENVLGREVKGTAANAAFKTVDPSIDTSHAVVSVRCRQGRTDFFVRDFPSGTGTFVGGELLHGRESVSLEDGTVLTLGAATLIFRDDTQE
;
A
#
# COMPACT_ATOMS: atom_id res chain seq x y z
N MET A 1 25.98 -28.49 -0.88
CA MET A 1 24.78 -28.11 -1.59
C MET A 1 24.09 -26.95 -0.91
N PRO A 2 24.06 -25.84 -1.55
CA PRO A 2 23.42 -24.69 -0.90
C PRO A 2 21.93 -24.91 -0.78
N ALA A 3 21.39 -24.36 0.26
CA ALA A 3 19.95 -24.39 0.48
C ALA A 3 19.25 -23.57 -0.60
N PRO A 4 17.99 -23.85 -0.86
CA PRO A 4 17.19 -23.02 -1.75
C PRO A 4 17.22 -21.59 -1.29
N LYS A 5 17.19 -20.69 -2.21
CA LYS A 5 17.28 -19.29 -1.91
C LYS A 5 16.01 -18.79 -1.25
N PRO A 6 16.16 -17.99 -0.20
CA PRO A 6 14.99 -17.43 0.45
C PRO A 6 14.17 -16.55 -0.47
N LEU A 7 14.76 -16.03 -1.53
CA LEU A 7 13.99 -15.19 -2.42
C LEU A 7 12.80 -15.90 -3.03
N ASP A 8 12.89 -17.22 -3.13
CA ASP A 8 11.78 -17.96 -3.69
C ASP A 8 10.56 -17.86 -2.80
N ALA A 9 10.75 -17.65 -1.50
CA ALA A 9 9.63 -17.44 -0.61
C ALA A 9 8.89 -16.15 -0.98
N GLU A 10 9.61 -15.13 -1.40
CA GLU A 10 8.97 -13.90 -1.80
C GLU A 10 8.23 -14.07 -3.11
N GLU A 11 8.82 -14.80 -4.05
CA GLU A 11 8.14 -15.07 -5.31
C GLU A 11 6.91 -15.93 -5.11
N GLU A 12 6.90 -16.74 -4.07
CA GLU A 12 5.78 -17.60 -3.76
C GLU A 12 4.72 -16.90 -2.93
N ARG A 13 5.00 -15.70 -2.45
CA ARG A 13 4.04 -14.97 -1.66
C ARG A 13 2.84 -14.61 -2.52
N LYS A 14 1.68 -14.82 -1.97
CA LYS A 14 0.45 -14.51 -2.65
C LYS A 14 0.06 -13.07 -2.37
N ALA A 15 -0.20 -12.32 -3.43
CA ALA A 15 -0.77 -10.99 -3.29
C ALA A 15 -2.28 -11.13 -3.22
N TYR A 16 -2.89 -10.46 -2.25
CA TYR A 16 -4.33 -10.51 -2.05
C TYR A 16 -5.02 -9.30 -2.63
N GLY A 17 -4.29 -8.23 -2.85
CA GLY A 17 -4.84 -7.02 -3.44
C GLY A 17 -3.74 -6.24 -4.12
N THR A 18 -4.12 -5.16 -4.77
CA THR A 18 -3.20 -4.30 -5.52
C THR A 18 -3.61 -2.86 -5.32
N LEU A 19 -2.61 -1.99 -5.15
CA LEU A 19 -2.85 -0.55 -5.22
C LEU A 19 -2.31 -0.06 -6.55
N ILE A 20 -3.16 0.61 -7.30
CA ILE A 20 -2.80 1.16 -8.60
C ILE A 20 -2.51 2.64 -8.40
N VAL A 21 -1.24 3.02 -8.55
CA VAL A 21 -0.82 4.41 -8.46
C VAL A 21 -1.03 5.04 -9.82
N LEU A 22 -1.83 6.09 -9.87
CA LEU A 22 -2.13 6.74 -11.14
C LEU A 22 -0.98 7.65 -11.56
N GLU A 23 -0.77 7.73 -12.86
CA GLU A 23 0.23 8.62 -13.41
C GLU A 23 -0.17 10.08 -13.21
N ASN A 24 0.80 10.93 -12.85
CA ASN A 24 0.60 12.37 -12.83
C ASN A 24 1.96 13.05 -13.05
N ALA A 25 2.07 14.34 -12.70
CA ALA A 25 3.30 15.08 -12.94
C ALA A 25 4.47 14.56 -12.12
N PHE A 26 4.23 13.78 -11.07
CA PHE A 26 5.27 13.35 -10.14
C PHE A 26 5.69 11.90 -10.31
N GLN A 27 4.87 11.06 -10.96
CA GLN A 27 5.21 9.65 -11.11
C GLN A 27 4.48 9.01 -12.28
N LEU A 28 5.05 7.92 -12.75
CA LEU A 28 4.41 7.04 -13.73
C LEU A 28 3.43 6.13 -13.01
N ARG A 29 2.54 5.52 -13.78
CA ARG A 29 1.61 4.52 -13.26
C ARG A 29 2.38 3.33 -12.70
N GLN A 30 1.98 2.85 -11.54
CA GLN A 30 2.62 1.69 -10.90
C GLN A 30 1.56 0.83 -10.25
N GLU A 31 1.87 -0.44 -10.04
CA GLU A 31 1.00 -1.36 -9.30
C GLU A 31 1.79 -1.89 -8.12
N ILE A 32 1.20 -1.80 -6.93
CA ILE A 32 1.83 -2.25 -5.70
C ILE A 32 1.07 -3.46 -5.20
N PRO A 33 1.69 -4.65 -5.17
CA PRO A 33 1.01 -5.81 -4.61
C PRO A 33 0.91 -5.69 -3.10
N LEU A 34 -0.18 -6.20 -2.54
CA LEU A 34 -0.43 -6.18 -1.10
C LEU A 34 -0.42 -7.60 -0.59
N TYR A 35 0.43 -7.85 0.39
CA TYR A 35 0.61 -9.18 0.97
C TYR A 35 0.01 -9.23 2.36
N GLU A 36 -0.19 -10.43 2.87
CA GLU A 36 -0.69 -10.58 4.24
C GLU A 36 0.26 -9.90 5.20
N GLY A 37 -0.31 -9.19 6.19
CA GLY A 37 0.45 -8.43 7.16
C GLY A 37 0.37 -6.94 6.87
N GLU A 38 1.40 -6.22 7.31
CA GLU A 38 1.46 -4.76 7.21
C GLU A 38 2.23 -4.37 5.96
N ASN A 39 1.59 -3.59 5.11
CA ASN A 39 2.21 -3.06 3.88
C ASN A 39 2.38 -1.56 4.08
N VAL A 40 3.63 -1.13 4.28
CA VAL A 40 3.93 0.28 4.54
C VAL A 40 4.16 0.98 3.22
N LEU A 41 3.27 1.91 2.91
CA LEU A 41 3.30 2.69 1.68
C LEU A 41 4.14 3.93 1.89
N GLY A 42 4.78 4.39 0.83
CA GLY A 42 5.50 5.63 0.89
C GLY A 42 6.33 5.88 -0.35
N ARG A 43 7.05 7.00 -0.32
CA ARG A 43 7.92 7.39 -1.41
C ARG A 43 9.18 6.53 -1.36
N GLU A 44 9.50 5.90 -2.46
CA GLU A 44 10.66 5.02 -2.53
C GLU A 44 11.94 5.82 -2.44
N VAL A 45 12.74 5.51 -1.43
CA VAL A 45 14.05 6.11 -1.24
C VAL A 45 14.98 4.98 -0.85
N LYS A 46 16.19 4.99 -1.37
CA LYS A 46 17.16 3.96 -1.05
C LYS A 46 17.34 3.87 0.45
N GLY A 47 17.19 2.67 1.00
CA GLY A 47 17.34 2.44 2.43
C GLY A 47 16.08 2.66 3.25
N THR A 48 14.94 2.94 2.61
CA THR A 48 13.69 3.10 3.35
C THR A 48 13.23 1.76 3.91
N ALA A 49 12.53 1.82 5.04
CA ALA A 49 11.94 0.64 5.65
C ALA A 49 10.58 0.28 5.07
N ALA A 50 10.02 1.11 4.21
CA ALA A 50 8.71 0.84 3.63
C ALA A 50 8.81 -0.36 2.68
N ASN A 51 7.93 -1.34 2.88
CA ASN A 51 7.94 -2.57 2.07
C ASN A 51 6.96 -2.51 0.90
N ALA A 52 6.23 -1.41 0.75
CA ALA A 52 5.28 -1.20 -0.34
C ALA A 52 5.44 0.22 -0.90
N ALA A 53 6.70 0.64 -1.05
CA ALA A 53 7.01 1.98 -1.55
C ALA A 53 6.81 2.05 -3.05
N PHE A 54 6.57 3.25 -3.56
CA PHE A 54 6.44 3.47 -4.99
C PHE A 54 7.31 4.67 -5.40
N LYS A 55 7.61 4.72 -6.69
CA LYS A 55 8.53 5.73 -7.23
C LYS A 55 7.75 7.00 -7.52
N THR A 56 8.14 8.07 -6.87
CA THR A 56 7.53 9.38 -7.07
C THR A 56 8.54 10.46 -6.68
N VAL A 57 8.44 11.62 -7.29
CA VAL A 57 9.26 12.77 -6.91
C VAL A 57 8.48 13.77 -6.08
N ASP A 58 7.29 13.40 -5.61
CA ASP A 58 6.47 14.27 -4.78
C ASP A 58 7.02 14.30 -3.35
N PRO A 59 7.59 15.42 -2.90
CA PRO A 59 8.18 15.47 -1.56
C PRO A 59 7.15 15.50 -0.44
N SER A 60 5.87 15.70 -0.76
CA SER A 60 4.82 15.70 0.26
C SER A 60 4.42 14.29 0.67
N ILE A 61 4.93 13.27 -0.03
CA ILE A 61 4.69 11.88 0.35
C ILE A 61 5.86 11.41 1.18
N ASP A 62 5.59 11.01 2.42
CA ASP A 62 6.64 10.54 3.33
C ASP A 62 7.14 9.17 2.89
N THR A 63 8.35 8.82 3.32
CA THR A 63 8.93 7.50 3.00
C THR A 63 8.19 6.39 3.73
N SER A 64 7.50 6.72 4.83
CA SER A 64 6.54 5.82 5.49
C SER A 64 5.29 6.66 5.73
N HIS A 65 4.29 6.51 4.88
CA HIS A 65 3.16 7.43 4.83
C HIS A 65 1.87 6.82 5.33
N ALA A 66 1.58 5.60 4.92
CA ALA A 66 0.34 4.93 5.29
C ALA A 66 0.60 3.44 5.38
N VAL A 67 -0.29 2.72 6.03
CA VAL A 67 -0.16 1.28 6.18
C VAL A 67 -1.45 0.62 5.73
N VAL A 68 -1.33 -0.37 4.84
CA VAL A 68 -2.45 -1.23 4.49
C VAL A 68 -2.22 -2.58 5.16
N SER A 69 -3.14 -2.95 6.03
CA SER A 69 -3.10 -4.23 6.75
C SER A 69 -3.98 -5.22 6.02
N VAL A 70 -3.43 -6.39 5.72
CA VAL A 70 -4.16 -7.47 5.06
C VAL A 70 -4.22 -8.64 6.04
N ARG A 71 -5.43 -9.08 6.35
CA ARG A 71 -5.65 -10.16 7.32
C ARG A 71 -6.47 -11.25 6.68
N CYS A 72 -5.91 -12.47 6.69
CA CYS A 72 -6.56 -13.64 6.13
C CYS A 72 -7.02 -14.52 7.27
N ARG A 73 -8.32 -14.87 7.26
CA ARG A 73 -8.90 -15.64 8.34
C ARG A 73 -10.07 -16.46 7.80
N GLN A 74 -9.97 -17.77 7.92
CA GLN A 74 -11.08 -18.68 7.58
C GLN A 74 -11.61 -18.45 6.16
N GLY A 75 -10.67 -18.34 5.21
CA GLY A 75 -11.04 -18.17 3.81
C GLY A 75 -11.48 -16.77 3.45
N ARG A 76 -11.38 -15.84 4.39
CA ARG A 76 -11.80 -14.46 4.19
C ARG A 76 -10.60 -13.55 4.32
N THR A 77 -10.55 -12.52 3.49
CA THR A 77 -9.47 -11.53 3.50
C THR A 77 -10.04 -10.16 3.74
N ASP A 78 -9.51 -9.47 4.73
CA ASP A 78 -9.91 -8.12 5.08
C ASP A 78 -8.75 -7.18 4.85
N PHE A 79 -9.06 -5.97 4.37
CA PHE A 79 -8.07 -4.94 4.09
C PHE A 79 -8.43 -3.68 4.85
N PHE A 80 -7.44 -3.10 5.52
CA PHE A 80 -7.63 -1.86 6.28
C PHE A 80 -6.50 -0.91 5.97
N VAL A 81 -6.78 0.39 6.04
CA VAL A 81 -5.75 1.41 5.84
C VAL A 81 -5.75 2.38 7.02
N ARG A 82 -4.57 2.82 7.40
CA ARG A 82 -4.38 3.87 8.41
C ARG A 82 -3.21 4.76 8.02
N ASP A 83 -3.19 5.97 8.59
CA ASP A 83 -2.06 6.88 8.42
C ASP A 83 -0.89 6.36 9.26
N PHE A 84 0.37 6.67 8.86
CA PHE A 84 1.53 6.06 9.52
C PHE A 84 1.95 6.67 10.84
N PRO A 85 2.03 7.93 11.22
CA PRO A 85 1.47 9.20 10.79
C PRO A 85 2.34 9.93 9.77
N SER A 86 1.69 10.57 8.85
CA SER A 86 2.36 11.30 7.80
C SER A 86 2.27 12.80 8.03
N GLY A 87 3.10 13.54 7.29
CA GLY A 87 3.11 14.99 7.38
C GLY A 87 1.92 15.64 6.70
N THR A 88 1.41 15.02 5.61
CA THR A 88 0.32 15.63 4.83
C THR A 88 -0.99 14.89 4.94
N GLY A 89 -0.99 13.74 5.63
CA GLY A 89 -2.21 12.98 5.86
C GLY A 89 -2.49 11.94 4.79
N THR A 90 -3.38 11.02 5.13
CA THR A 90 -3.85 9.97 4.24
C THR A 90 -5.35 10.15 4.09
N PHE A 91 -5.83 10.19 2.86
CA PHE A 91 -7.24 10.41 2.56
C PHE A 91 -7.84 9.15 1.95
N VAL A 92 -9.04 8.81 2.39
CA VAL A 92 -9.79 7.67 1.87
C VAL A 92 -11.12 8.19 1.36
N GLY A 93 -11.35 8.05 0.04
CA GLY A 93 -12.57 8.56 -0.55
C GLY A 93 -12.72 10.06 -0.35
N GLY A 94 -11.61 10.79 -0.28
CA GLY A 94 -11.62 12.23 -0.09
C GLY A 94 -11.69 12.68 1.35
N GLU A 95 -11.74 11.75 2.32
CA GLU A 95 -11.83 12.10 3.74
C GLU A 95 -10.51 11.80 4.43
N LEU A 96 -10.04 12.75 5.20
CA LEU A 96 -8.79 12.63 5.94
C LEU A 96 -8.96 11.65 7.10
N LEU A 97 -8.03 10.71 7.21
CA LEU A 97 -7.97 9.82 8.36
C LEU A 97 -7.40 10.60 9.55
N HIS A 98 -7.97 10.37 10.73
CA HIS A 98 -7.57 11.09 11.95
C HIS A 98 -6.86 10.15 12.91
N GLY A 99 -5.71 10.58 13.40
CA GLY A 99 -5.00 9.87 14.46
C GLY A 99 -4.70 8.44 14.07
N ARG A 100 -5.23 7.52 14.86
CA ARG A 100 -5.01 6.09 14.63
C ARG A 100 -6.20 5.42 13.96
N GLU A 101 -7.03 6.22 13.32
CA GLU A 101 -8.20 5.69 12.64
C GLU A 101 -7.79 4.70 11.56
N SER A 102 -8.45 3.55 11.54
CA SER A 102 -8.24 2.51 10.54
C SER A 102 -9.58 2.24 9.88
N VAL A 103 -9.61 2.28 8.56
CA VAL A 103 -10.85 2.07 7.83
C VAL A 103 -10.70 0.90 6.87
N SER A 104 -11.80 0.22 6.63
CA SER A 104 -11.85 -0.92 5.75
C SER A 104 -11.76 -0.47 4.29
N LEU A 105 -11.02 -1.23 3.48
CA LEU A 105 -10.92 -0.99 2.05
C LEU A 105 -11.79 -1.96 1.30
N GLU A 106 -12.52 -1.45 0.32
CA GLU A 106 -13.30 -2.25 -0.60
C GLU A 106 -12.80 -2.01 -2.01
N ASP A 107 -13.06 -2.97 -2.88
CA ASP A 107 -12.63 -2.86 -4.27
C ASP A 107 -13.06 -1.51 -4.86
N GLY A 108 -12.11 -0.79 -5.46
CA GLY A 108 -12.38 0.51 -6.04
C GLY A 108 -12.19 1.69 -5.10
N THR A 109 -11.85 1.45 -3.83
CA THR A 109 -11.61 2.54 -2.89
C THR A 109 -10.43 3.39 -3.36
N VAL A 110 -10.58 4.71 -3.29
CA VAL A 110 -9.55 5.66 -3.72
C VAL A 110 -8.82 6.20 -2.52
N LEU A 111 -7.50 6.09 -2.54
CA LEU A 111 -6.62 6.66 -1.52
C LEU A 111 -5.88 7.85 -2.09
N THR A 112 -5.59 8.83 -1.25
CA THR A 112 -4.78 9.98 -1.64
C THR A 112 -3.66 10.15 -0.62
N LEU A 113 -2.42 10.14 -1.13
CA LEU A 113 -1.22 10.41 -0.36
C LEU A 113 -0.50 11.55 -1.07
N GLY A 114 -0.38 12.73 -0.40
CA GLY A 114 0.17 13.88 -1.09
C GLY A 114 -0.60 14.17 -2.37
N ALA A 115 0.09 14.29 -3.49
CA ALA A 115 -0.54 14.51 -4.79
C ALA A 115 -0.88 13.19 -5.51
N ALA A 116 -0.60 12.04 -4.90
CA ALA A 116 -0.81 10.75 -5.57
C ALA A 116 -2.20 10.21 -5.30
N THR A 117 -2.82 9.69 -6.35
CA THR A 117 -4.09 8.98 -6.26
C THR A 117 -3.81 7.50 -6.47
N LEU A 118 -4.27 6.68 -5.54
CA LEU A 118 -4.12 5.23 -5.61
C LEU A 118 -5.50 4.59 -5.56
N ILE A 119 -5.71 3.58 -6.40
CA ILE A 119 -6.99 2.87 -6.43
C ILE A 119 -6.75 1.46 -5.93
N PHE A 120 -7.53 1.06 -4.94
CA PHE A 120 -7.43 -0.28 -4.37
C PHE A 120 -8.23 -1.28 -5.20
N ARG A 121 -7.61 -2.39 -5.51
CA ARG A 121 -8.25 -3.52 -6.19
C ARG A 121 -8.14 -4.74 -5.29
N ASP A 122 -9.29 -5.33 -4.99
CA ASP A 122 -9.36 -6.56 -4.19
C ASP A 122 -9.22 -7.74 -5.15
N ASP A 123 -8.07 -8.40 -5.12
CA ASP A 123 -7.79 -9.50 -6.05
C ASP A 123 -8.35 -10.83 -5.56
N THR A 124 -9.03 -10.83 -4.42
CA THR A 124 -9.69 -12.04 -3.91
C THR A 124 -11.13 -12.16 -4.39
N GLN A 125 -11.68 -11.12 -5.00
CA GLN A 125 -13.05 -11.15 -5.49
C GLN A 125 -13.10 -11.89 -6.82
N GLU A 126 -14.18 -12.60 -7.02
CA GLU A 126 -14.40 -13.35 -8.27
C GLU A 126 -15.41 -12.67 -9.16
#